data_f8a9256c748a5448fb681aef6c7a32fa
#
_entry.id   f8a9256c748a5448fb681aef6c7a32fa
#
_cell.length_a   1.000
_cell.length_b   1.000
_cell.length_c   1.000
_cell.angle_alpha   90.00
_cell.angle_beta   90.00
_cell.angle_gamma   90.00
#
_symmetry.space_group_name_H-M   'P 1'
#
loop_
_entity.id
_entity.type
_entity.pdbx_description
1 polymer ?
#
loop_
_entity_poly.entity_id
_entity_poly.type
_entity_poly.pdbx_seq_one_letter_code
_entity_poly.pdbx_strand_id
1 'polypeptide(L)'
;MSEEKKSKLLICIALDNSASMKGDKMDKLKRAVFEFNDRLTSDGLQDSIEFSVTVFSGFNCVVAKRFDEIIINKEKFFAGGIPFMDLSIAKCIEKLNERIEYCNKDNVPIFKPWLIVLSNGENFGDVSSSVESITKMAKEGKLTYFPFALSDREFDNSMYPFRKLKKFITVKDTMYDSLFNWIFDIAKKRATTPIDQSFCIDANSYDGWTVK
;
A
#
# COMPACT_ATOMS: atom_id res chain seq x y z
N MET A 1 19.13 -4.65 -31.41
CA MET A 1 17.74 -4.39 -30.96
C MET A 1 17.84 -4.25 -29.44
N SER A 2 17.58 -3.04 -28.87
CA SER A 2 17.48 -2.88 -27.43
C SER A 2 16.25 -3.66 -26.98
N GLU A 3 16.41 -4.59 -26.03
CA GLU A 3 15.26 -5.23 -25.37
C GLU A 3 14.36 -4.14 -24.81
N GLU A 4 13.09 -4.16 -25.20
CA GLU A 4 12.09 -3.23 -24.70
C GLU A 4 11.87 -3.53 -23.20
N LYS A 5 12.24 -2.59 -22.32
CA LYS A 5 12.14 -2.78 -20.88
C LYS A 5 10.67 -2.85 -20.49
N LYS A 6 10.30 -3.88 -19.72
CA LYS A 6 8.93 -4.03 -19.20
C LYS A 6 8.56 -2.88 -18.28
N SER A 7 7.35 -2.36 -18.44
CA SER A 7 6.80 -1.34 -17.56
C SER A 7 6.60 -1.88 -16.15
N LYS A 8 6.88 -1.06 -15.12
CA LYS A 8 6.77 -1.45 -13.71
C LYS A 8 5.63 -0.74 -12.99
N LEU A 9 4.85 -1.49 -12.21
CA LEU A 9 3.91 -0.97 -11.24
C LEU A 9 4.57 -0.96 -9.86
N LEU A 10 4.71 0.23 -9.27
CA LEU A 10 5.27 0.42 -7.94
C LEU A 10 4.14 0.54 -6.92
N ILE A 11 4.13 -0.31 -5.90
CA ILE A 11 3.11 -0.34 -4.85
C ILE A 11 3.78 -0.11 -3.50
N CYS A 12 3.38 0.93 -2.77
CA CYS A 12 3.77 1.12 -1.37
C CYS A 12 2.58 0.87 -0.45
N ILE A 13 2.77 0.07 0.58
CA ILE A 13 1.76 -0.28 1.58
C ILE A 13 2.18 0.30 2.92
N ALA A 14 1.42 1.26 3.44
CA ALA A 14 1.53 1.76 4.80
C ALA A 14 0.56 0.97 5.69
N LEU A 15 1.09 0.18 6.62
CA LEU A 15 0.36 -0.84 7.34
C LEU A 15 0.34 -0.56 8.84
N ASP A 16 -0.85 -0.58 9.42
CA ASP A 16 -1.03 -0.48 10.87
C ASP A 16 -0.57 -1.75 11.57
N ASN A 17 0.43 -1.60 12.42
CA ASN A 17 0.90 -2.64 13.33
C ASN A 17 0.89 -2.16 14.78
N SER A 18 0.02 -1.22 15.13
CA SER A 18 -0.13 -0.71 16.49
C SER A 18 -0.55 -1.80 17.49
N ALA A 19 -0.53 -1.48 18.77
CA ALA A 19 -0.85 -2.43 19.85
C ALA A 19 -2.24 -3.03 19.72
N SER A 20 -3.20 -2.33 19.13
CA SER A 20 -4.58 -2.80 18.89
C SER A 20 -4.69 -3.87 17.79
N MET A 21 -3.61 -4.06 17.01
CA MET A 21 -3.50 -5.11 16.00
C MET A 21 -2.96 -6.44 16.55
N LYS A 22 -2.66 -6.53 17.86
CA LYS A 22 -2.08 -7.75 18.47
C LYS A 22 -2.95 -9.00 18.28
N GLY A 23 -2.26 -10.15 18.17
CA GLY A 23 -2.87 -11.48 18.06
C GLY A 23 -3.33 -11.79 16.64
N ASP A 24 -4.43 -12.48 16.53
CA ASP A 24 -5.01 -13.06 15.29
C ASP A 24 -5.08 -12.06 14.12
N LYS A 25 -5.38 -10.79 14.40
CA LYS A 25 -5.47 -9.75 13.36
C LYS A 25 -4.13 -9.55 12.66
N MET A 26 -3.07 -9.38 13.43
CA MET A 26 -1.74 -9.18 12.87
C MET A 26 -1.23 -10.44 12.17
N ASP A 27 -1.51 -11.61 12.72
CA ASP A 27 -1.08 -12.89 12.12
C ASP A 27 -1.77 -13.13 10.78
N LYS A 28 -3.07 -12.85 10.66
CA LYS A 28 -3.82 -12.92 9.41
C LYS A 28 -3.32 -11.91 8.39
N LEU A 29 -3.13 -10.66 8.83
CA LEU A 29 -2.64 -9.58 7.94
C LEU A 29 -1.23 -9.89 7.42
N LYS A 30 -0.35 -10.35 8.30
CA LYS A 30 0.99 -10.80 7.98
C LYS A 30 0.96 -11.93 6.94
N ARG A 31 0.14 -12.98 7.17
CA ARG A 31 -0.03 -14.08 6.22
C ARG A 31 -0.45 -13.56 4.85
N ALA A 32 -1.49 -12.71 4.77
CA ALA A 32 -1.98 -12.17 3.52
C ALA A 32 -0.92 -11.37 2.73
N VAL A 33 -0.09 -10.58 3.43
CA VAL A 33 1.05 -9.87 2.81
C VAL A 33 2.08 -10.83 2.23
N PHE A 34 2.40 -11.92 2.95
CA PHE A 34 3.38 -12.90 2.46
C PHE A 34 2.84 -13.71 1.29
N GLU A 35 1.58 -14.14 1.36
CA GLU A 35 0.92 -14.84 0.25
C GLU A 35 0.84 -13.97 -1.01
N PHE A 36 0.62 -12.67 -0.86
CA PHE A 36 0.69 -11.73 -1.97
C PHE A 36 2.09 -11.73 -2.63
N ASN A 37 3.15 -11.68 -1.83
CA ASN A 37 4.53 -11.76 -2.34
C ASN A 37 4.80 -13.09 -3.06
N ASP A 38 4.40 -14.20 -2.46
CA ASP A 38 4.62 -15.53 -3.02
C ASP A 38 3.88 -15.71 -4.35
N ARG A 39 2.67 -15.16 -4.46
CA ARG A 39 1.90 -15.13 -5.72
C ARG A 39 2.57 -14.29 -6.79
N LEU A 40 3.15 -13.13 -6.46
CA LEU A 40 3.91 -12.33 -7.45
C LEU A 40 5.07 -13.15 -8.02
N THR A 41 5.73 -13.93 -7.19
CA THR A 41 6.85 -14.79 -7.61
C THR A 41 6.37 -15.95 -8.45
N SER A 42 5.34 -16.68 -8.00
CA SER A 42 4.82 -17.87 -8.70
C SER A 42 4.22 -17.54 -10.06
N ASP A 43 3.61 -16.35 -10.21
CA ASP A 43 3.02 -15.89 -11.48
C ASP A 43 4.05 -15.18 -12.38
N GLY A 44 5.33 -15.07 -11.96
CA GLY A 44 6.40 -14.43 -12.74
C GLY A 44 6.20 -12.92 -12.93
N LEU A 45 5.54 -12.26 -11.96
CA LEU A 45 5.17 -10.84 -12.03
C LEU A 45 6.15 -9.92 -11.28
N GLN A 46 7.16 -10.47 -10.60
CA GLN A 46 8.13 -9.71 -9.80
C GLN A 46 8.93 -8.67 -10.60
N ASP A 47 9.08 -8.88 -11.92
CA ASP A 47 9.75 -7.92 -12.80
C ASP A 47 8.84 -6.75 -13.21
N SER A 48 7.52 -6.94 -13.15
CA SER A 48 6.51 -5.97 -13.58
C SER A 48 5.77 -5.32 -12.42
N ILE A 49 5.76 -5.94 -11.22
CA ILE A 49 5.12 -5.42 -10.02
C ILE A 49 6.12 -5.46 -8.89
N GLU A 50 6.48 -4.30 -8.38
CA GLU A 50 7.35 -4.14 -7.22
C GLU A 50 6.54 -3.55 -6.07
N PHE A 51 6.70 -4.10 -4.86
CA PHE A 51 6.03 -3.53 -3.69
C PHE A 51 6.96 -3.37 -2.49
N SER A 52 6.59 -2.44 -1.62
CA SER A 52 7.26 -2.16 -0.36
C SER A 52 6.22 -2.01 0.74
N VAL A 53 6.55 -2.41 1.95
CA VAL A 53 5.69 -2.27 3.13
C VAL A 53 6.37 -1.44 4.19
N THR A 54 5.68 -0.43 4.72
CA THR A 54 6.07 0.31 5.92
C THR A 54 5.03 0.07 7.01
N VAL A 55 5.46 0.12 8.27
CA VAL A 55 4.58 -0.08 9.43
C VAL A 55 4.48 1.17 10.28
N PHE A 56 3.33 1.39 10.92
CA PHE A 56 3.05 2.62 11.68
C PHE A 56 3.75 2.70 13.04
N SER A 57 4.12 1.57 13.65
CA SER A 57 4.50 1.55 15.05
C SER A 57 5.90 2.11 15.30
N GLY A 58 5.90 3.18 16.09
CA GLY A 58 7.08 3.65 16.79
C GLY A 58 8.21 4.22 15.94
N PHE A 59 9.32 4.50 16.60
CA PHE A 59 10.53 5.08 16.01
C PHE A 59 11.24 4.17 14.98
N ASN A 60 10.79 2.94 14.85
CA ASN A 60 11.28 1.97 13.88
C ASN A 60 10.22 1.72 12.81
N CYS A 61 9.99 2.70 11.94
CA CYS A 61 9.37 2.42 10.64
C CYS A 61 10.26 1.40 9.94
N VAL A 62 9.92 0.13 10.08
CA VAL A 62 10.61 -0.91 9.37
C VAL A 62 10.18 -0.86 7.93
N VAL A 63 11.01 -0.27 7.15
CA VAL A 63 10.92 -0.36 5.70
C VAL A 63 11.32 -1.79 5.35
N ALA A 64 10.46 -2.53 4.67
CA ALA A 64 10.96 -3.56 3.79
C ALA A 64 11.96 -2.85 2.87
N LYS A 65 13.22 -3.27 2.92
CA LYS A 65 14.29 -2.64 2.17
C LYS A 65 13.93 -2.67 0.71
N ARG A 66 14.17 -1.56 -0.01
CA ARG A 66 14.11 -1.43 -1.46
C ARG A 66 13.01 -2.23 -2.16
N PHE A 67 12.37 -1.62 -3.14
CA PHE A 67 11.47 -2.30 -4.08
C PHE A 67 12.11 -3.51 -4.81
N ASP A 68 13.43 -3.63 -4.80
CA ASP A 68 14.22 -4.71 -5.43
C ASP A 68 14.71 -5.79 -4.45
N GLU A 69 14.56 -5.58 -3.14
CA GLU A 69 14.90 -6.60 -2.14
C GLU A 69 13.61 -7.29 -1.65
N ILE A 70 13.29 -8.45 -2.20
CA ILE A 70 12.11 -9.28 -1.89
C ILE A 70 12.18 -9.92 -0.49
N ILE A 71 12.87 -9.31 0.45
CA ILE A 71 12.95 -9.83 1.81
C ILE A 71 12.10 -8.96 2.73
N ILE A 72 10.81 -9.26 2.79
CA ILE A 72 10.00 -8.81 3.90
C ILE A 72 10.45 -9.60 5.13
N ASN A 73 11.18 -8.95 6.02
CA ASN A 73 11.67 -9.61 7.22
C ASN A 73 10.50 -9.94 8.15
N LYS A 74 10.13 -11.25 8.22
CA LYS A 74 9.03 -11.75 9.05
C LYS A 74 9.14 -11.35 10.51
N GLU A 75 10.35 -11.24 11.03
CA GLU A 75 10.62 -10.89 12.44
C GLU A 75 10.25 -9.44 12.77
N LYS A 76 10.21 -8.57 11.78
CA LYS A 76 9.85 -7.16 11.95
C LYS A 76 8.34 -6.91 11.82
N PHE A 77 7.57 -7.89 11.40
CA PHE A 77 6.12 -7.86 11.36
C PHE A 77 5.54 -8.30 12.71
N PHE A 78 5.53 -7.42 13.69
CA PHE A 78 4.86 -7.65 14.97
C PHE A 78 3.97 -6.45 15.33
N ALA A 79 2.90 -6.71 16.05
CA ALA A 79 2.03 -5.67 16.57
C ALA A 79 2.57 -5.08 17.86
N GLY A 80 2.69 -3.77 17.92
CA GLY A 80 3.12 -3.04 19.12
C GLY A 80 3.38 -1.57 18.86
N GLY A 81 3.51 -0.79 19.93
CA GLY A 81 3.80 0.63 19.85
C GLY A 81 2.60 1.52 19.53
N ILE A 82 2.89 2.77 19.29
CA ILE A 82 1.94 3.84 19.02
C ILE A 82 1.87 4.05 17.50
N PRO A 83 0.68 4.22 16.90
CA PRO A 83 0.55 4.39 15.46
C PRO A 83 0.93 5.81 15.03
N PHE A 84 2.04 5.96 14.32
CA PHE A 84 2.48 7.18 13.65
C PHE A 84 2.29 7.04 12.13
N MET A 85 1.06 7.20 11.68
CA MET A 85 0.70 7.03 10.27
C MET A 85 1.42 8.01 9.37
N ASP A 86 1.56 9.28 9.80
CA ASP A 86 2.21 10.33 9.02
C ASP A 86 3.65 9.95 8.63
N LEU A 87 4.42 9.43 9.62
CA LEU A 87 5.80 8.98 9.39
C LEU A 87 5.86 7.81 8.40
N SER A 88 4.94 6.87 8.52
CA SER A 88 4.89 5.72 7.61
C SER A 88 4.54 6.13 6.18
N ILE A 89 3.57 7.01 6.01
CA ILE A 89 3.18 7.53 4.70
C ILE A 89 4.30 8.37 4.08
N ALA A 90 4.93 9.25 4.86
CA ALA A 90 6.08 10.03 4.40
C ALA A 90 7.20 9.10 3.89
N LYS A 91 7.45 8.00 4.61
CA LYS A 91 8.43 7.00 4.21
C LYS A 91 8.03 6.23 2.95
N CYS A 92 6.74 5.92 2.79
CA CYS A 92 6.23 5.35 1.54
C CYS A 92 6.48 6.28 0.36
N ILE A 93 6.17 7.56 0.50
CA ILE A 93 6.35 8.57 -0.56
C ILE A 93 7.83 8.74 -0.89
N GLU A 94 8.70 8.80 0.11
CA GLU A 94 10.16 8.84 -0.06
C GLU A 94 10.64 7.64 -0.90
N LYS A 95 10.26 6.43 -0.52
CA LYS A 95 10.64 5.20 -1.23
C LYS A 95 10.10 5.13 -2.66
N LEU A 96 8.85 5.55 -2.86
CA LEU A 96 8.30 5.66 -4.22
C LEU A 96 9.12 6.62 -5.07
N ASN A 97 9.45 7.80 -4.56
CA ASN A 97 10.23 8.79 -5.30
C ASN A 97 11.65 8.29 -5.63
N GLU A 98 12.35 7.70 -4.66
CA GLU A 98 13.67 7.08 -4.87
C GLU A 98 13.62 6.04 -6.00
N ARG A 99 12.58 5.18 -5.98
CA ARG A 99 12.45 4.11 -6.98
C ARG A 99 12.07 4.64 -8.35
N ILE A 100 11.20 5.65 -8.41
CA ILE A 100 10.83 6.33 -9.66
C ILE A 100 12.08 6.96 -10.30
N GLU A 101 12.91 7.64 -9.51
CA GLU A 101 14.16 8.23 -10.02
C GLU A 101 15.11 7.16 -10.56
N TYR A 102 15.23 6.02 -9.86
CA TYR A 102 16.03 4.90 -10.34
C TYR A 102 15.52 4.36 -11.68
N CYS A 103 14.21 4.10 -11.79
CA CYS A 103 13.60 3.62 -13.03
C CYS A 103 13.79 4.63 -14.18
N ASN A 104 13.66 5.93 -13.92
CA ASN A 104 13.85 6.97 -14.91
C ASN A 104 15.30 7.02 -15.43
N LYS A 105 16.30 6.89 -14.55
CA LYS A 105 17.71 6.82 -14.94
C LYS A 105 18.00 5.64 -15.88
N ASP A 106 17.33 4.53 -15.65
CA ASP A 106 17.47 3.32 -16.44
C ASP A 106 16.53 3.26 -17.66
N ASN A 107 15.73 4.32 -17.90
CA ASN A 107 14.70 4.34 -18.93
C ASN A 107 13.71 3.16 -18.82
N VAL A 108 13.31 2.80 -17.60
CA VAL A 108 12.27 1.81 -17.34
C VAL A 108 10.92 2.53 -17.26
N PRO A 109 9.95 2.24 -18.12
CA PRO A 109 8.62 2.84 -18.03
C PRO A 109 7.93 2.44 -16.72
N ILE A 110 7.21 3.37 -16.09
CA ILE A 110 6.47 3.11 -14.87
C ILE A 110 5.00 3.46 -15.03
N PHE A 111 4.13 2.59 -14.52
CA PHE A 111 2.72 2.91 -14.34
C PHE A 111 2.56 3.91 -13.19
N LYS A 112 1.42 4.61 -13.14
CA LYS A 112 1.08 5.46 -12.00
C LYS A 112 1.22 4.65 -10.69
N PRO A 113 2.09 5.03 -9.77
CA PRO A 113 2.34 4.29 -8.54
C PRO A 113 1.11 4.22 -7.63
N TRP A 114 1.05 3.20 -6.79
CA TRP A 114 -0.01 3.02 -5.81
C TRP A 114 0.50 3.21 -4.39
N LEU A 115 -0.24 3.97 -3.60
CA LEU A 115 -0.10 4.04 -2.15
C LEU A 115 -1.35 3.42 -1.51
N ILE A 116 -1.15 2.34 -0.79
CA ILE A 116 -2.20 1.62 -0.07
C ILE A 116 -2.00 1.88 1.42
N VAL A 117 -3.02 2.41 2.09
CA VAL A 117 -2.98 2.66 3.53
C VAL A 117 -3.97 1.73 4.21
N LEU A 118 -3.47 0.90 5.12
CA LEU A 118 -4.24 -0.06 5.90
C LEU A 118 -4.21 0.37 7.37
N SER A 119 -5.30 0.94 7.88
CA SER A 119 -5.39 1.47 9.25
C SER A 119 -6.59 0.94 10.01
N ASN A 120 -6.41 0.67 11.30
CA ASN A 120 -7.51 0.37 12.22
C ASN A 120 -8.29 1.60 12.70
N GLY A 121 -7.92 2.79 12.22
CA GLY A 121 -8.56 4.06 12.55
C GLY A 121 -7.97 4.82 13.73
N GLU A 122 -6.91 4.30 14.34
CA GLU A 122 -6.14 4.99 15.38
C GLU A 122 -4.90 5.65 14.78
N ASN A 123 -4.59 6.86 15.24
CA ASN A 123 -3.35 7.55 14.89
C ASN A 123 -2.92 8.47 16.02
N PHE A 124 -1.61 8.58 16.21
CA PHE A 124 -1.00 9.54 17.14
C PHE A 124 -0.26 10.61 16.33
N GLY A 125 -0.60 11.87 16.62
CA GLY A 125 0.02 13.01 15.93
C GLY A 125 -0.84 13.57 14.79
N ASP A 126 -0.27 14.55 14.10
CA ASP A 126 -0.91 15.25 12.97
C ASP A 126 -0.61 14.52 11.65
N VAL A 127 -1.64 14.32 10.84
CA VAL A 127 -1.53 13.68 9.51
C VAL A 127 -1.67 14.67 8.35
N SER A 128 -1.74 15.96 8.64
CA SER A 128 -1.99 17.01 7.64
C SER A 128 -0.94 17.02 6.54
N SER A 129 0.32 16.84 6.89
CA SER A 129 1.43 16.81 5.95
C SER A 129 1.31 15.66 4.92
N SER A 130 0.97 14.47 5.40
CA SER A 130 0.73 13.30 4.54
C SER A 130 -0.48 13.51 3.63
N VAL A 131 -1.57 14.06 4.16
CA VAL A 131 -2.78 14.36 3.39
C VAL A 131 -2.49 15.37 2.28
N GLU A 132 -1.71 16.42 2.59
CA GLU A 132 -1.29 17.43 1.62
C GLU A 132 -0.45 16.81 0.49
N SER A 133 0.53 16.01 0.86
CA SER A 133 1.43 15.32 -0.07
C SER A 133 0.66 14.37 -1.00
N ILE A 134 -0.21 13.52 -0.44
CA ILE A 134 -1.06 12.60 -1.22
C ILE A 134 -1.98 13.39 -2.15
N THR A 135 -2.62 14.45 -1.64
CA THR A 135 -3.54 15.29 -2.43
C THR A 135 -2.83 15.91 -3.62
N LYS A 136 -1.64 16.47 -3.40
CA LYS A 136 -0.82 17.07 -4.45
C LYS A 136 -0.45 16.03 -5.51
N MET A 137 0.13 14.91 -5.10
CA MET A 137 0.54 13.83 -6.03
C MET A 137 -0.64 13.25 -6.80
N ALA A 138 -1.79 13.06 -6.15
CA ALA A 138 -3.00 12.55 -6.80
C ALA A 138 -3.57 13.54 -7.84
N LYS A 139 -3.63 14.83 -7.51
CA LYS A 139 -4.06 15.89 -8.45
C LYS A 139 -3.14 16.03 -9.66
N GLU A 140 -1.82 15.86 -9.45
CA GLU A 140 -0.82 15.88 -10.52
C GLU A 140 -0.81 14.57 -11.34
N GLY A 141 -1.68 13.62 -11.04
CA GLY A 141 -1.72 12.32 -11.73
C GLY A 141 -0.56 11.38 -11.42
N LYS A 142 0.25 11.70 -10.41
CA LYS A 142 1.49 10.98 -10.05
C LYS A 142 1.29 9.83 -9.06
N LEU A 143 0.08 9.69 -8.47
CA LEU A 143 -0.20 8.68 -7.45
C LEU A 143 -1.65 8.22 -7.52
N THR A 144 -1.89 6.92 -7.31
CA THR A 144 -3.20 6.37 -6.99
C THR A 144 -3.23 6.01 -5.50
N TYR A 145 -4.22 6.49 -4.76
CA TYR A 145 -4.34 6.29 -3.32
C TYR A 145 -5.51 5.37 -2.99
N PHE A 146 -5.27 4.36 -2.15
CA PHE A 146 -6.23 3.37 -1.68
C PHE A 146 -6.27 3.34 -0.14
N PRO A 147 -7.26 3.97 0.50
CA PRO A 147 -7.44 3.91 1.94
C PRO A 147 -8.32 2.73 2.35
N PHE A 148 -7.82 1.86 3.22
CA PHE A 148 -8.56 0.76 3.81
C PHE A 148 -8.62 0.88 5.32
N ALA A 149 -9.82 0.70 5.87
CA ALA A 149 -10.08 0.59 7.29
C ALA A 149 -10.09 -0.89 7.70
N LEU A 150 -9.19 -1.27 8.61
CA LEU A 150 -9.04 -2.64 9.11
C LEU A 150 -9.98 -2.96 10.30
N SER A 151 -10.97 -2.13 10.55
CA SER A 151 -11.95 -2.35 11.61
C SER A 151 -13.27 -1.66 11.31
N ASP A 152 -14.35 -2.14 11.92
CA ASP A 152 -15.68 -1.50 11.86
C ASP A 152 -15.80 -0.31 12.83
N ARG A 153 -14.77 0.01 13.59
CA ARG A 153 -14.76 1.13 14.56
C ARG A 153 -14.84 2.47 13.82
N GLU A 154 -15.42 3.45 14.49
CA GLU A 154 -15.28 4.83 14.04
C GLU A 154 -13.82 5.26 14.12
N PHE A 155 -13.35 5.94 13.10
CA PHE A 155 -12.01 6.49 13.11
C PHE A 155 -11.90 7.62 14.10
N ASP A 156 -10.76 7.69 14.76
CA ASP A 156 -10.35 8.81 15.60
C ASP A 156 -10.45 10.15 14.83
N ASN A 157 -10.73 11.21 15.53
CA ASN A 157 -10.78 12.57 14.96
C ASN A 157 -9.45 12.97 14.30
N SER A 158 -8.32 12.44 14.74
CA SER A 158 -7.01 12.61 14.10
C SER A 158 -6.98 12.15 12.65
N MET A 159 -7.86 11.22 12.27
CA MET A 159 -8.00 10.69 10.91
C MET A 159 -8.91 11.52 10.00
N TYR A 160 -9.55 12.57 10.55
CA TYR A 160 -10.49 13.40 9.80
C TYR A 160 -9.91 14.00 8.51
N PRO A 161 -8.66 14.49 8.45
CA PRO A 161 -8.07 14.99 7.20
C PRO A 161 -8.07 13.95 6.08
N PHE A 162 -7.79 12.68 6.38
CA PHE A 162 -7.82 11.59 5.40
C PHE A 162 -9.22 11.30 4.86
N ARG A 163 -10.24 11.39 5.72
CA ARG A 163 -11.65 11.19 5.31
C ARG A 163 -12.12 12.21 4.27
N LYS A 164 -11.56 13.43 4.30
CA LYS A 164 -11.81 14.46 3.29
C LYS A 164 -11.16 14.14 1.94
N LEU A 165 -10.04 13.44 1.96
CA LEU A 165 -9.32 13.11 0.73
C LEU A 165 -10.04 12.02 -0.07
N LYS A 166 -10.41 10.93 0.59
CA LYS A 166 -11.16 9.81 0.00
C LYS A 166 -11.81 8.99 1.12
N LYS A 167 -13.01 8.47 0.85
CA LYS A 167 -13.66 7.55 1.77
C LYS A 167 -12.83 6.28 1.94
N PHE A 168 -12.75 5.80 3.19
CA PHE A 168 -12.11 4.53 3.48
C PHE A 168 -13.04 3.36 3.12
N ILE A 169 -12.43 2.31 2.59
CA ILE A 169 -13.10 1.03 2.35
C ILE A 169 -12.88 0.18 3.59
N THR A 170 -13.96 -0.18 4.28
CA THR A 170 -13.86 -1.02 5.49
C THR A 170 -13.65 -2.48 5.11
N VAL A 171 -12.63 -3.08 5.69
CA VAL A 171 -12.25 -4.49 5.51
C VAL A 171 -12.26 -5.17 6.87
N LYS A 172 -13.09 -6.22 7.04
CA LYS A 172 -13.10 -7.02 8.27
C LYS A 172 -11.82 -7.84 8.38
N ASP A 173 -11.39 -8.16 9.60
CA ASP A 173 -10.20 -8.96 9.87
C ASP A 173 -10.27 -10.41 9.30
N THR A 174 -11.47 -10.89 9.00
CA THR A 174 -11.70 -12.16 8.29
C THR A 174 -11.49 -12.07 6.78
N MET A 175 -11.28 -10.85 6.23
CA MET A 175 -11.25 -10.59 4.78
C MET A 175 -9.88 -10.09 4.29
N TYR A 176 -8.81 -10.19 5.08
CA TYR A 176 -7.49 -9.72 4.65
C TYR A 176 -6.96 -10.51 3.45
N ASP A 177 -7.18 -11.81 3.42
CA ASP A 177 -6.81 -12.65 2.27
C ASP A 177 -7.56 -12.19 1.00
N SER A 178 -8.87 -11.90 1.13
CA SER A 178 -9.68 -11.37 0.02
C SER A 178 -9.20 -10.00 -0.46
N LEU A 179 -8.81 -9.11 0.47
CA LEU A 179 -8.24 -7.80 0.15
C LEU A 179 -6.95 -7.94 -0.67
N PHE A 180 -6.01 -8.77 -0.20
CA PHE A 180 -4.74 -8.94 -0.89
C PHE A 180 -4.89 -9.70 -2.21
N ASN A 181 -5.85 -10.61 -2.33
CA ASN A 181 -6.23 -11.23 -3.60
C ASN A 181 -6.75 -10.19 -4.58
N TRP A 182 -7.63 -9.30 -4.14
CA TRP A 182 -8.13 -8.21 -4.99
C TRP A 182 -7.00 -7.25 -5.42
N ILE A 183 -6.12 -6.84 -4.49
CA ILE A 183 -4.95 -6.02 -4.83
C ILE A 183 -4.10 -6.72 -5.88
N PHE A 184 -3.87 -8.04 -5.72
CA PHE A 184 -3.12 -8.83 -6.67
C PHE A 184 -3.76 -8.84 -8.05
N ASP A 185 -5.05 -9.12 -8.13
CA ASP A 185 -5.77 -9.26 -9.40
C ASP A 185 -5.79 -7.93 -10.18
N ILE A 186 -6.03 -6.80 -9.49
CA ILE A 186 -5.99 -5.48 -10.15
C ILE A 186 -4.56 -5.07 -10.52
N ALA A 187 -3.55 -5.40 -9.70
CA ALA A 187 -2.15 -5.13 -10.00
C ALA A 187 -1.69 -5.94 -11.22
N LYS A 188 -2.01 -7.23 -11.26
CA LYS A 188 -1.75 -8.12 -12.41
C LYS A 188 -2.41 -7.58 -13.68
N LYS A 189 -3.69 -7.23 -13.61
CA LYS A 189 -4.42 -6.62 -14.72
C LYS A 189 -3.75 -5.32 -15.18
N ARG A 190 -3.33 -4.43 -14.26
CA ARG A 190 -2.62 -3.19 -14.62
C ARG A 190 -1.28 -3.49 -15.29
N ALA A 191 -0.49 -4.38 -14.73
CA ALA A 191 0.84 -4.72 -15.24
C ALA A 191 0.81 -5.41 -16.63
N THR A 192 -0.31 -6.04 -16.98
CA THR A 192 -0.52 -6.70 -18.30
C THR A 192 -1.26 -5.83 -19.32
N THR A 193 -1.77 -4.67 -18.92
CA THR A 193 -2.43 -3.70 -19.82
C THR A 193 -1.37 -2.72 -20.35
N PRO A 194 -1.35 -2.37 -21.64
CA PRO A 194 -0.43 -1.38 -22.18
C PRO A 194 -0.43 -0.07 -21.40
N ILE A 195 0.74 0.58 -21.30
CA ILE A 195 0.92 1.75 -20.44
C ILE A 195 0.08 2.96 -20.90
N ASP A 196 -0.15 3.10 -22.17
CA ASP A 196 -0.93 4.13 -22.84
C ASP A 196 -2.45 3.88 -22.78
N GLN A 197 -2.86 2.67 -22.40
CA GLN A 197 -4.27 2.32 -22.30
C GLN A 197 -4.86 2.79 -20.98
N SER A 198 -6.08 3.36 -21.03
CA SER A 198 -6.85 3.74 -19.84
C SER A 198 -7.13 2.52 -18.95
N PHE A 199 -6.96 2.70 -17.65
CA PHE A 199 -7.18 1.65 -16.65
C PHE A 199 -8.08 2.17 -15.55
N CYS A 200 -9.26 1.59 -15.43
CA CYS A 200 -10.22 1.90 -14.36
C CYS A 200 -10.22 0.77 -13.33
N ILE A 201 -10.23 1.16 -12.06
CA ILE A 201 -10.34 0.24 -10.93
C ILE A 201 -11.74 0.39 -10.36
N ASP A 202 -12.52 -0.68 -10.42
CA ASP A 202 -13.82 -0.73 -9.79
C ASP A 202 -13.66 -1.28 -8.36
N ALA A 203 -13.72 -0.37 -7.39
CA ALA A 203 -13.64 -0.73 -5.97
C ALA A 203 -14.92 -1.42 -5.47
N ASN A 204 -16.02 -1.37 -6.22
CA ASN A 204 -17.28 -2.02 -5.86
C ASN A 204 -17.36 -3.48 -6.33
N SER A 205 -16.32 -3.97 -6.99
CA SER A 205 -16.30 -5.33 -7.55
C SER A 205 -16.18 -6.46 -6.52
N TYR A 206 -16.12 -6.13 -5.21
CA TYR A 206 -16.04 -7.12 -4.15
C TYR A 206 -17.25 -7.06 -3.22
N ASP A 207 -17.99 -8.18 -3.15
CA ASP A 207 -19.07 -8.37 -2.18
C ASP A 207 -18.52 -8.37 -0.75
N GLY A 208 -19.10 -7.54 0.11
CA GLY A 208 -18.79 -7.50 1.55
C GLY A 208 -17.93 -6.31 2.00
N TRP A 209 -17.56 -5.40 1.10
CA TRP A 209 -16.91 -4.15 1.48
C TRP A 209 -17.93 -3.02 1.59
N THR A 210 -17.84 -2.27 2.68
CA THR A 210 -18.64 -1.06 2.86
C THR A 210 -17.77 0.19 2.68
N VAL A 211 -18.22 1.09 1.82
CA VAL A 211 -17.60 2.43 1.67
C VAL A 211 -18.23 3.33 2.72
N LYS A 212 -17.46 3.80 3.71
CA LYS A 212 -17.89 4.74 4.75
C LYS A 212 -17.52 6.18 4.39
#